data_538a4bce9756ca99ece09fba68757974
#
_entry.id   538a4bce9756ca99ece09fba68757974
#
_cell.length_a   1.000
_cell.length_b   1.000
_cell.length_c   1.000
_cell.angle_alpha   90.00
_cell.angle_beta   90.00
_cell.angle_gamma   90.00
#
_symmetry.space_group_name_H-M   'P 1'
#
loop_
_entity.id
_entity.type
_entity.pdbx_description
1 polymer ?
#
loop_
_entity_poly.entity_id
_entity_poly.type
_entity_poly.pdbx_seq_one_letter_code
_entity_poly.pdbx_strand_id
1 'polypeptide(L)'
;YYINNKKQTDLTKILKLKKSSSSHQNKFYIEVNRAACVVTIYMYNDETNKYDIPVKTCSVCVGSDIWTVAGTGGLHEKSAYTPIGTYSVCTNGQSVKYTMKPMHEPDGSTVYARWATHIVGNVYFHSIAVGTQSHYALPAVTYNKLGKPASAGCIRMAVAGLPSLL
;
A
#
# COMPACT_ATOMS: atom_id res chain seq x y z
N TYR A 1 -16.49 -13.09 -0.11
CA TYR A 1 -17.81 -12.92 -0.71
C TYR A 1 -18.71 -14.11 -0.40
N TYR A 2 -20.01 -13.88 -0.22
CA TYR A 2 -21.02 -14.89 -0.04
C TYR A 2 -22.11 -14.70 -1.09
N ILE A 3 -22.49 -15.77 -1.79
CA ILE A 3 -23.64 -15.80 -2.68
C ILE A 3 -24.56 -16.91 -2.19
N ASN A 4 -25.83 -16.60 -1.93
CA ASN A 4 -26.81 -17.54 -1.37
C ASN A 4 -26.27 -18.27 -0.12
N ASN A 5 -25.67 -17.51 0.81
CA ASN A 5 -25.05 -17.99 2.06
C ASN A 5 -23.87 -18.96 1.88
N LYS A 6 -23.35 -19.14 0.67
CA LYS A 6 -22.14 -19.94 0.40
C LYS A 6 -20.93 -19.05 0.20
N LYS A 7 -19.86 -19.31 0.97
CA LYS A 7 -18.58 -18.62 0.79
C LYS A 7 -18.03 -18.94 -0.59
N GLN A 8 -17.69 -17.88 -1.33
CA GLN A 8 -17.08 -17.98 -2.65
C GLN A 8 -15.57 -17.76 -2.52
N THR A 9 -14.80 -18.71 -3.00
CA THR A 9 -13.33 -18.68 -2.99
C THR A 9 -12.75 -18.26 -4.33
N ASP A 10 -13.50 -18.38 -5.40
CA ASP A 10 -13.10 -18.00 -6.76
C ASP A 10 -13.87 -16.74 -7.19
N LEU A 11 -13.20 -15.59 -7.04
CA LEU A 11 -13.76 -14.29 -7.40
C LEU A 11 -13.90 -14.12 -8.92
N THR A 12 -13.11 -14.82 -9.72
CA THR A 12 -13.15 -14.70 -11.19
C THR A 12 -14.46 -15.19 -11.77
N LYS A 13 -15.03 -16.25 -11.19
CA LYS A 13 -16.35 -16.77 -11.57
C LYS A 13 -17.48 -15.85 -11.13
N ILE A 14 -17.33 -15.20 -9.97
CA ILE A 14 -18.35 -14.35 -9.38
C ILE A 14 -18.45 -13.02 -10.11
N LEU A 15 -17.33 -12.42 -10.38
CA LEU A 15 -17.25 -11.09 -10.96
C LEU A 15 -17.43 -11.11 -12.48
N LYS A 16 -17.61 -12.30 -13.09
CA LYS A 16 -17.63 -12.45 -14.56
C LYS A 16 -16.57 -11.56 -15.19
N LEU A 17 -15.32 -11.70 -14.73
CA LEU A 17 -14.21 -10.91 -15.21
C LEU A 17 -14.10 -11.14 -16.72
N LYS A 18 -14.93 -10.46 -17.49
CA LYS A 18 -14.68 -10.30 -18.93
C LYS A 18 -13.26 -9.78 -19.04
N LYS A 19 -12.44 -10.43 -19.85
CA LYS A 19 -11.18 -9.81 -20.29
C LYS A 19 -11.55 -8.40 -20.70
N SER A 20 -11.13 -7.40 -19.94
CA SER A 20 -11.46 -6.02 -20.25
C SER A 20 -11.11 -5.79 -21.70
N SER A 21 -12.08 -5.36 -22.47
CA SER A 21 -11.80 -4.86 -23.80
C SER A 21 -10.70 -3.79 -23.65
N SER A 22 -9.79 -3.75 -24.59
CA SER A 22 -8.56 -2.95 -24.59
C SER A 22 -8.73 -1.43 -24.46
N SER A 23 -9.90 -0.91 -24.17
CA SER A 23 -10.20 0.53 -24.16
C SER A 23 -9.85 1.24 -22.86
N HIS A 24 -9.70 0.55 -21.72
CA HIS A 24 -9.26 1.17 -20.48
C HIS A 24 -7.84 0.74 -20.11
N GLN A 25 -6.90 1.69 -20.19
CA GLN A 25 -5.50 1.50 -19.79
C GLN A 25 -5.36 1.15 -18.31
N ASN A 26 -6.22 1.70 -17.46
CA ASN A 26 -6.19 1.46 -16.02
C ASN A 26 -7.30 0.48 -15.63
N LYS A 27 -6.94 -0.77 -15.39
CA LYS A 27 -7.89 -1.80 -14.95
C LYS A 27 -8.32 -1.64 -13.50
N PHE A 28 -7.51 -0.99 -12.68
CA PHE A 28 -7.70 -0.90 -11.23
C PHE A 28 -7.56 0.53 -10.74
N TYR A 29 -8.32 0.84 -9.71
CA TYR A 29 -8.21 2.03 -8.90
C TYR A 29 -7.91 1.63 -7.46
N ILE A 30 -6.95 2.29 -6.84
CA ILE A 30 -6.54 2.02 -5.46
C ILE A 30 -6.99 3.19 -4.60
N GLU A 31 -7.88 2.92 -3.67
CA GLU A 31 -8.33 3.90 -2.68
C GLU A 31 -7.61 3.66 -1.36
N VAL A 32 -7.05 4.73 -0.79
CA VAL A 32 -6.43 4.73 0.53
C VAL A 32 -7.29 5.55 1.48
N ASN A 33 -7.99 4.89 2.39
CA ASN A 33 -8.67 5.55 3.48
C ASN A 33 -7.70 5.73 4.66
N ARG A 34 -7.17 6.94 4.81
CA ARG A 34 -6.18 7.27 5.85
C ARG A 34 -6.76 7.15 7.26
N ALA A 35 -7.99 7.59 7.48
CA ALA A 35 -8.61 7.56 8.80
C ALA A 35 -8.88 6.13 9.28
N ALA A 36 -9.32 5.25 8.37
CA ALA A 36 -9.55 3.84 8.65
C ALA A 36 -8.28 2.99 8.56
N CYS A 37 -7.17 3.52 8.05
CA CYS A 37 -5.94 2.78 7.75
C CYS A 37 -6.21 1.54 6.89
N VAL A 38 -6.96 1.73 5.80
CA VAL A 38 -7.39 0.67 4.88
C VAL A 38 -7.08 1.06 3.45
N VAL A 39 -6.65 0.10 2.67
CA VAL A 39 -6.56 0.20 1.21
C VAL A 39 -7.63 -0.71 0.60
N THR A 40 -8.38 -0.19 -0.36
CA THR A 40 -9.30 -0.96 -1.19
C THR A 40 -8.90 -0.83 -2.66
N ILE A 41 -8.83 -1.97 -3.34
CA ILE A 41 -8.57 -2.04 -4.77
C ILE A 41 -9.90 -2.31 -5.46
N TYR A 42 -10.25 -1.43 -6.38
CA TYR A 42 -11.44 -1.55 -7.21
C TYR A 42 -11.05 -1.91 -8.65
N MET A 43 -11.84 -2.76 -9.27
CA MET A 43 -11.76 -3.04 -10.69
C MET A 43 -12.77 -2.16 -11.44
N TYR A 44 -12.39 -1.77 -12.65
CA TYR A 44 -13.30 -1.06 -13.55
C TYR A 44 -14.48 -1.95 -13.95
N ASN A 45 -15.67 -1.38 -13.92
CA ASN A 45 -16.92 -2.02 -14.29
C ASN A 45 -17.41 -1.41 -15.62
N ASP A 46 -17.38 -2.19 -16.67
CA ASP A 46 -17.81 -1.76 -18.01
C ASP A 46 -19.33 -1.47 -18.09
N GLU A 47 -20.12 -2.02 -17.17
CA GLU A 47 -21.58 -1.80 -17.15
C GLU A 47 -21.94 -0.43 -16.57
N THR A 48 -21.23 -0.01 -15.52
CA THR A 48 -21.45 1.28 -14.83
C THR A 48 -20.51 2.40 -15.28
N ASN A 49 -19.47 2.06 -16.04
CA ASN A 49 -18.38 2.94 -16.41
C ASN A 49 -17.66 3.57 -15.20
N LYS A 50 -17.48 2.79 -14.11
CA LYS A 50 -16.87 3.22 -12.85
C LYS A 50 -15.96 2.15 -12.26
N TYR A 51 -15.10 2.55 -11.32
CA TYR A 51 -14.36 1.65 -10.45
C TYR A 51 -15.19 1.35 -9.21
N ASP A 52 -16.17 0.47 -9.33
CA ASP A 52 -17.11 0.16 -8.26
C ASP A 52 -17.12 -1.32 -7.84
N ILE A 53 -16.25 -2.14 -8.43
CA ILE A 53 -16.12 -3.56 -8.06
C ILE A 53 -14.94 -3.72 -7.09
N PRO A 54 -15.16 -3.83 -5.76
CA PRO A 54 -14.08 -4.03 -4.81
C PRO A 54 -13.52 -5.45 -4.95
N VAL A 55 -12.25 -5.55 -5.31
CA VAL A 55 -11.57 -6.85 -5.51
C VAL A 55 -10.71 -7.25 -4.32
N LYS A 56 -10.19 -6.27 -3.59
CA LYS A 56 -9.38 -6.52 -2.40
C LYS A 56 -9.43 -5.35 -1.43
N THR A 57 -9.48 -5.68 -0.14
CA THR A 57 -9.35 -4.71 0.94
C THR A 57 -8.37 -5.26 1.98
N CYS A 58 -7.47 -4.43 2.49
CA CYS A 58 -6.53 -4.82 3.53
C CYS A 58 -6.19 -3.65 4.44
N SER A 59 -5.88 -3.97 5.71
CA SER A 59 -5.37 -3.01 6.66
C SER A 59 -3.94 -2.60 6.28
N VAL A 60 -3.65 -1.32 6.44
CA VAL A 60 -2.36 -0.72 6.14
C VAL A 60 -1.89 0.15 7.30
N CYS A 61 -0.60 0.46 7.33
CA CYS A 61 -0.08 1.53 8.15
C CYS A 61 0.12 2.74 7.24
N VAL A 62 -0.46 3.87 7.59
CA VAL A 62 -0.30 5.14 6.88
C VAL A 62 0.60 6.10 7.66
N GLY A 63 0.92 7.25 7.08
CA GLY A 63 1.68 8.29 7.75
C GLY A 63 1.01 8.76 9.04
N SER A 64 1.77 8.90 10.10
CA SER A 64 1.36 9.62 11.30
C SER A 64 1.33 11.12 11.01
N ASP A 65 0.53 11.88 11.73
CA ASP A 65 0.48 13.32 11.54
C ASP A 65 1.81 13.99 11.89
N ILE A 66 2.51 13.43 12.85
CA ILE A 66 3.82 13.91 13.32
C ILE A 66 4.74 12.70 13.47
N TRP A 67 5.98 12.86 13.00
CA TRP A 67 7.07 11.91 13.21
C TRP A 67 8.12 12.57 14.11
N THR A 68 8.33 12.00 15.28
CA THR A 68 9.34 12.47 16.21
C THR A 68 10.68 11.82 15.90
N VAL A 69 11.69 12.62 15.64
CA VAL A 69 13.08 12.16 15.35
C VAL A 69 14.05 12.72 16.38
N ALA A 70 15.01 11.89 16.76
CA ALA A 70 16.13 12.34 17.58
C ALA A 70 17.08 13.20 16.72
N GLY A 71 17.54 14.30 17.26
CA GLY A 71 18.50 15.20 16.63
C GLY A 71 19.56 15.67 17.62
N THR A 72 20.55 16.40 17.13
CA THR A 72 21.65 16.93 17.97
C THR A 72 21.21 17.93 19.04
N GLY A 73 19.99 18.46 18.93
CA GLY A 73 19.38 19.38 19.89
C GLY A 73 18.16 18.83 20.62
N GLY A 74 17.90 17.52 20.54
CA GLY A 74 16.73 16.89 21.15
C GLY A 74 15.81 16.20 20.14
N LEU A 75 14.52 16.10 20.47
CA LEU A 75 13.49 15.52 19.59
C LEU A 75 12.90 16.62 18.70
N HIS A 76 12.84 16.35 17.41
CA HIS A 76 12.21 17.21 16.43
C HIS A 76 10.97 16.54 15.83
N GLU A 77 9.90 17.30 15.68
CA GLU A 77 8.69 16.86 15.03
C GLU A 77 8.77 17.19 13.54
N LYS A 78 8.45 16.19 12.70
CA LYS A 78 8.36 16.36 11.25
C LYS A 78 7.01 15.87 10.77
N SER A 79 6.42 16.60 9.82
CA SER A 79 5.20 16.14 9.15
C SER A 79 5.46 14.81 8.43
N ALA A 80 4.64 13.84 8.71
CA ALA A 80 4.73 12.47 8.17
C ALA A 80 3.41 12.04 7.50
N TYR A 81 2.66 12.98 6.95
CA TYR A 81 1.39 12.68 6.29
C TYR A 81 1.56 11.79 5.08
N THR A 82 0.66 10.83 4.93
CA THR A 82 0.39 10.26 3.61
C THR A 82 -0.36 11.32 2.80
N PRO A 83 0.16 11.77 1.64
CA PRO A 83 -0.44 12.86 0.88
C PRO A 83 -1.87 12.57 0.43
N ILE A 84 -2.71 13.61 0.39
CA ILE A 84 -4.05 13.55 -0.17
C ILE A 84 -3.97 13.94 -1.64
N GLY A 85 -4.65 13.21 -2.50
CA GLY A 85 -4.70 13.49 -3.94
C GLY A 85 -4.93 12.23 -4.76
N THR A 86 -4.99 12.41 -6.07
CA THR A 86 -5.06 11.31 -7.05
C THR A 86 -3.71 11.23 -7.75
N TYR A 87 -3.10 10.06 -7.74
CA TYR A 87 -1.78 9.82 -8.29
C TYR A 87 -1.79 8.62 -9.21
N SER A 88 -0.94 8.64 -10.22
CA SER A 88 -0.65 7.46 -11.04
C SER A 88 0.54 6.73 -10.46
N VAL A 89 0.38 5.44 -10.12
CA VAL A 89 1.46 4.61 -9.59
C VAL A 89 2.26 3.97 -10.72
N CYS A 90 3.53 3.69 -10.48
CA CYS A 90 4.44 3.01 -11.42
C CYS A 90 4.71 3.76 -12.75
N THR A 91 4.50 5.07 -12.83
CA THR A 91 4.63 5.81 -14.09
C THR A 91 6.06 5.96 -14.60
N ASN A 92 7.07 5.78 -13.75
CA ASN A 92 8.48 6.06 -14.08
C ASN A 92 9.38 4.82 -13.97
N GLY A 93 8.86 3.62 -14.12
CA GLY A 93 9.67 2.38 -14.02
C GLY A 93 10.25 2.12 -12.61
N GLN A 94 9.83 2.87 -11.61
CA GLN A 94 10.32 2.78 -10.23
C GLN A 94 9.63 1.70 -9.41
N SER A 95 8.86 0.84 -10.05
CA SER A 95 8.29 -0.34 -9.41
C SER A 95 9.36 -1.40 -9.23
N VAL A 96 9.71 -1.71 -7.99
CA VAL A 96 10.72 -2.72 -7.68
C VAL A 96 10.02 -4.00 -7.22
N LYS A 97 9.87 -4.95 -8.11
CA LYS A 97 9.37 -6.28 -7.78
C LYS A 97 10.46 -7.11 -7.09
N TYR A 98 10.10 -7.82 -6.05
CA TYR A 98 10.89 -8.88 -5.38
C TYR A 98 12.22 -8.48 -4.75
N THR A 99 12.63 -7.23 -4.82
CA THR A 99 13.88 -6.77 -4.21
C THR A 99 13.65 -6.10 -2.86
N MET A 100 14.66 -6.14 -2.01
CA MET A 100 14.69 -5.40 -0.76
C MET A 100 15.20 -4.01 -1.05
N LYS A 101 14.31 -3.04 -1.23
CA LYS A 101 14.67 -1.64 -1.45
C LYS A 101 15.13 -1.01 -0.15
N PRO A 102 16.33 -0.42 -0.09
CA PRO A 102 16.69 0.44 1.03
C PRO A 102 15.82 1.70 1.02
N MET A 103 15.38 2.10 2.19
CA MET A 103 14.58 3.29 2.43
C MET A 103 15.15 4.03 3.62
N HIS A 104 15.21 5.36 3.52
CA HIS A 104 15.75 6.21 4.58
C HIS A 104 14.59 6.77 5.40
N GLU A 105 14.64 6.50 6.70
CA GLU A 105 13.68 7.08 7.65
C GLU A 105 14.10 8.52 7.99
N PRO A 106 13.18 9.34 8.52
CA PRO A 106 13.49 10.74 8.87
C PRO A 106 14.60 10.92 9.92
N ASP A 107 14.87 9.89 10.70
CA ASP A 107 15.95 9.87 11.72
C ASP A 107 17.33 9.53 11.13
N GLY A 108 17.41 9.33 9.81
CA GLY A 108 18.65 8.98 9.10
C GLY A 108 18.95 7.49 9.08
N SER A 109 18.17 6.65 9.78
CA SER A 109 18.34 5.21 9.71
C SER A 109 17.93 4.64 8.35
N THR A 110 18.51 3.50 7.99
CA THR A 110 18.13 2.77 6.77
C THR A 110 17.36 1.53 7.15
N VAL A 111 16.19 1.40 6.55
CA VAL A 111 15.34 0.20 6.62
C VAL A 111 15.16 -0.39 5.23
N TYR A 112 14.71 -1.61 5.17
CA TYR A 112 14.52 -2.33 3.91
C TYR A 112 13.07 -2.74 3.74
N ALA A 113 12.55 -2.59 2.53
CA ALA A 113 11.18 -2.94 2.23
C ALA A 113 11.07 -3.70 0.90
N ARG A 114 10.14 -4.64 0.83
CA ARG A 114 9.81 -5.40 -0.39
C ARG A 114 8.70 -4.72 -1.15
N TRP A 115 8.63 -4.94 -2.45
CA TRP A 115 7.51 -4.52 -3.29
C TRP A 115 7.26 -3.02 -3.26
N ALA A 116 8.32 -2.24 -3.23
CA ALA A 116 8.18 -0.79 -3.19
C ALA A 116 7.62 -0.26 -4.51
N THR A 117 6.42 0.32 -4.46
CA THR A 117 5.72 0.93 -5.59
C THR A 117 5.59 2.42 -5.34
N HIS A 118 6.21 3.22 -6.19
CA HIS A 118 6.22 4.68 -6.05
C HIS A 118 4.83 5.28 -6.26
N ILE A 119 4.49 6.26 -5.43
CA ILE A 119 3.25 7.03 -5.52
C ILE A 119 3.59 8.48 -5.88
N VAL A 120 4.21 9.21 -4.99
CA VAL A 120 4.56 10.63 -5.15
C VAL A 120 5.71 11.01 -4.20
N GLY A 121 6.64 11.84 -4.63
CA GLY A 121 7.77 12.26 -3.81
C GLY A 121 8.53 11.06 -3.24
N ASN A 122 8.64 10.98 -1.93
CA ASN A 122 9.26 9.85 -1.24
C ASN A 122 8.23 8.86 -0.66
N VAL A 123 6.99 8.90 -1.13
CA VAL A 123 5.92 8.04 -0.63
C VAL A 123 5.71 6.84 -1.54
N TYR A 124 5.68 5.66 -0.94
CA TYR A 124 5.56 4.37 -1.61
C TYR A 124 4.49 3.50 -0.94
N PHE A 125 3.88 2.61 -1.73
CA PHE A 125 3.36 1.36 -1.19
C PHE A 125 4.53 0.41 -1.01
N HIS A 126 4.65 -0.23 0.14
CA HIS A 126 5.70 -1.22 0.39
C HIS A 126 5.34 -2.18 1.52
N SER A 127 6.13 -3.25 1.68
CA SER A 127 5.97 -4.18 2.80
C SER A 127 6.27 -3.48 4.13
N ILE A 128 5.94 -4.16 5.24
CA ILE A 128 6.49 -3.76 6.53
C ILE A 128 8.00 -3.64 6.40
N ALA A 129 8.55 -2.53 6.86
CA ALA A 129 9.98 -2.26 6.84
C ALA A 129 10.72 -3.11 7.88
N VAL A 130 11.90 -3.58 7.53
CA VAL A 130 12.77 -4.41 8.36
C VAL A 130 14.15 -3.77 8.49
N GLY A 131 14.80 -3.97 9.62
CA GLY A 131 16.10 -3.33 9.92
C GLY A 131 17.30 -3.98 9.20
N THR A 132 17.12 -5.14 8.58
CA THR A 132 18.19 -5.87 7.87
C THR A 132 17.70 -6.28 6.48
N GLN A 133 18.62 -6.44 5.54
CA GLN A 133 18.30 -6.87 4.16
C GLN A 133 17.99 -8.38 4.11
N SER A 134 16.97 -8.78 4.88
CA SER A 134 16.54 -10.18 4.96
C SER A 134 15.04 -10.31 4.79
N HIS A 135 14.61 -11.26 3.97
CA HIS A 135 13.20 -11.56 3.76
C HIS A 135 12.51 -12.16 4.99
N TYR A 136 13.28 -12.65 5.96
CA TYR A 136 12.79 -13.34 7.15
C TYR A 136 12.82 -12.46 8.41
N ALA A 137 13.37 -11.25 8.33
CA ALA A 137 13.55 -10.37 9.48
C ALA A 137 12.31 -9.48 9.72
N LEU A 138 11.12 -10.08 9.88
CA LEU A 138 9.90 -9.32 10.15
C LEU A 138 9.71 -9.08 11.66
N PRO A 139 9.89 -7.84 12.17
CA PRO A 139 9.64 -7.54 13.58
C PRO A 139 8.14 -7.53 13.88
N ALA A 140 7.71 -8.30 14.87
CA ALA A 140 6.30 -8.34 15.31
C ALA A 140 5.79 -6.95 15.71
N VAL A 141 6.61 -6.14 16.36
CA VAL A 141 6.26 -4.77 16.78
C VAL A 141 5.87 -3.90 15.58
N THR A 142 6.61 -3.99 14.47
CA THR A 142 6.33 -3.21 13.25
C THR A 142 5.11 -3.75 12.52
N TYR A 143 4.92 -5.07 12.51
CA TYR A 143 3.75 -5.71 11.92
C TYR A 143 2.46 -5.31 12.64
N ASN A 144 2.50 -5.21 13.97
CA ASN A 144 1.35 -4.81 14.79
C ASN A 144 0.97 -3.33 14.65
N LYS A 145 1.70 -2.55 13.84
CA LYS A 145 1.31 -1.19 13.44
C LYS A 145 0.35 -1.15 12.24
N LEU A 146 0.07 -2.27 11.60
CA LEU A 146 -0.98 -2.32 10.57
C LEU A 146 -2.34 -1.94 11.19
N GLY A 147 -3.10 -1.14 10.46
CA GLY A 147 -4.35 -0.55 10.95
C GLY A 147 -4.15 0.72 11.79
N LYS A 148 -2.93 1.28 11.84
CA LYS A 148 -2.63 2.49 12.61
C LYS A 148 -1.83 3.51 11.78
N PRO A 149 -1.99 4.83 12.06
CA PRO A 149 -1.13 5.85 11.49
C PRO A 149 0.21 5.85 12.25
N ALA A 150 1.25 5.23 11.69
CA ALA A 150 2.54 5.06 12.36
C ALA A 150 3.72 4.96 11.38
N SER A 151 3.60 5.47 10.15
CA SER A 151 4.69 5.56 9.19
C SER A 151 5.13 7.02 9.00
N ALA A 152 6.23 7.22 8.30
CA ALA A 152 6.72 8.54 7.91
C ALA A 152 6.11 9.04 6.57
N GLY A 153 4.89 8.59 6.23
CA GLY A 153 4.16 8.96 5.01
C GLY A 153 3.87 7.80 4.08
N CYS A 154 4.74 6.80 4.01
CA CYS A 154 4.54 5.62 3.18
C CYS A 154 3.35 4.76 3.64
N ILE A 155 2.81 3.99 2.70
CA ILE A 155 1.70 3.07 2.97
C ILE A 155 2.28 1.66 3.12
N ARG A 156 2.37 1.18 4.37
CA ARG A 156 2.94 -0.13 4.70
C ARG A 156 1.85 -1.19 4.70
N MET A 157 2.12 -2.31 4.05
CA MET A 157 1.16 -3.40 3.86
C MET A 157 1.78 -4.75 4.26
N ALA A 158 0.94 -5.72 4.61
CA ALA A 158 1.39 -7.11 4.64
C ALA A 158 1.82 -7.56 3.23
N VAL A 159 2.87 -8.39 3.15
CA VAL A 159 3.42 -8.88 1.86
C VAL A 159 2.33 -9.52 0.99
N ALA A 160 1.41 -10.28 1.60
CA ALA A 160 0.28 -10.89 0.89
C ALA A 160 -0.68 -9.87 0.24
N GLY A 161 -0.64 -8.60 0.66
CA GLY A 161 -1.43 -7.50 0.08
C GLY A 161 -0.82 -6.89 -1.19
N LEU A 162 0.51 -6.86 -1.26
CA LEU A 162 1.27 -6.11 -2.25
C LEU A 162 1.22 -6.64 -3.68
N PRO A 163 1.27 -7.97 -3.94
CA PRO A 163 1.23 -8.48 -5.31
C PRO A 163 -0.01 -8.10 -6.10
N SER A 164 -1.07 -7.67 -5.42
CA SER A 164 -2.31 -7.23 -6.07
C SER A 164 -2.26 -5.77 -6.54
N LEU A 165 -1.20 -5.04 -6.20
CA LEU A 165 -0.96 -3.64 -6.62
C LEU A 165 -0.04 -3.54 -7.84
N LEU A 166 0.53 -4.64 -8.27
CA LEU A 166 1.48 -4.79 -9.38
C LEU A 166 0.85 -5.54 -10.54
#